data_ffc58916cdf95f9a0673a9e4869fb0d2
#
_entry.id   ffc58916cdf95f9a0673a9e4869fb0d2
#
_cell.length_a   1.000
_cell.length_b   1.000
_cell.length_c   1.000
_cell.angle_alpha   90.00
_cell.angle_beta   90.00
_cell.angle_gamma   90.00
#
_symmetry.space_group_name_H-M   'P 1'
#
loop_
_entity.id
_entity.type
_entity.pdbx_description
1 polymer ?
#
loop_
_entity_poly.entity_id
_entity_poly.type
_entity_poly.pdbx_seq_one_letter_code
_entity_poly.pdbx_strand_id
1 'polypeptide(L)'
;LKLLDDLKVSGDTIVMFSTDNGAASNSWPDGGNQPFHGEKGVGGWEGGFRVPLVVKWPGHIPANTTTGEFMTMEDWMPTLLSWTGDKTLKEDLVKGKRIGGKNYKVHLDGYDQSDILLNQGKTKRKDFYYFTETTFHGMRYGDWKLLFTKQDGWFRSTQEAMTSPYIINLKMDPFERFTEARGYDEWAENRSWILGPAGEQIGEFVKTFKDFPPSQKSMSVQVDQVASMIENQPAG
;
A
#
# COMPACT_ATOMS: atom_id res chain seq x y z
N LEU A 1 19.40 10.70 17.18
CA LEU A 1 18.47 11.33 18.13
C LEU A 1 19.19 12.29 19.08
N LYS A 2 20.35 11.88 19.65
CA LYS A 2 21.14 12.73 20.59
C LYS A 2 21.38 14.14 20.07
N LEU A 3 21.70 14.33 18.78
CA LEU A 3 21.92 15.66 18.19
C LEU A 3 20.65 16.55 18.29
N LEU A 4 19.47 16.01 18.10
CA LEU A 4 18.21 16.75 18.24
C LEU A 4 17.99 17.22 19.69
N ASP A 5 18.37 16.38 20.64
CA ASP A 5 18.29 16.70 22.07
C ASP A 5 19.31 17.79 22.45
N ASP A 6 20.55 17.66 21.97
CA ASP A 6 21.63 18.63 22.19
C ASP A 6 21.28 20.02 21.59
N LEU A 7 20.60 20.04 20.44
CA LEU A 7 20.12 21.26 19.78
C LEU A 7 18.79 21.78 20.36
N LYS A 8 18.17 21.06 21.30
CA LYS A 8 16.87 21.39 21.93
C LYS A 8 15.71 21.54 20.95
N VAL A 9 15.74 20.79 19.84
CA VAL A 9 14.66 20.79 18.83
C VAL A 9 13.88 19.47 18.79
N SER A 10 14.16 18.54 19.68
CA SER A 10 13.52 17.21 19.73
C SER A 10 11.99 17.29 19.86
N GLY A 11 11.47 18.27 20.63
CA GLY A 11 10.03 18.46 20.83
C GLY A 11 9.31 18.92 19.56
N ASP A 12 10.00 19.67 18.71
CA ASP A 12 9.47 20.24 17.47
C ASP A 12 9.84 19.39 16.22
N THR A 13 10.33 18.17 16.44
CA THR A 13 10.81 17.28 15.37
C THR A 13 10.07 15.97 15.38
N ILE A 14 9.44 15.63 14.25
CA ILE A 14 8.90 14.30 13.99
C ILE A 14 10.02 13.44 13.41
N VAL A 15 10.34 12.34 14.07
CA VAL A 15 11.32 11.37 13.60
C VAL A 15 10.59 10.11 13.19
N MET A 16 10.75 9.72 11.94
CA MET A 16 10.16 8.51 11.36
C MET A 16 11.28 7.57 10.90
N PHE A 17 11.10 6.29 11.18
CA PHE A 17 11.97 5.25 10.66
C PHE A 17 11.10 4.14 10.04
N SER A 18 11.36 3.83 8.81
CA SER A 18 10.68 2.78 8.04
C SER A 18 11.60 2.30 6.92
N THR A 19 11.10 1.39 6.09
CA THR A 19 11.69 1.02 4.80
C THR A 19 10.64 1.21 3.70
N ASP A 20 11.09 1.33 2.47
CA ASP A 20 10.25 1.59 1.29
C ASP A 20 9.46 0.36 0.82
N ASN A 21 9.95 -0.85 1.11
CA ASN A 21 9.35 -2.13 0.72
C ASN A 21 9.76 -3.24 1.68
N GLY A 22 9.19 -4.43 1.51
CA GLY A 22 9.60 -5.62 2.23
C GLY A 22 11.04 -6.03 1.92
N ALA A 23 11.58 -6.94 2.72
CA ALA A 23 12.96 -7.39 2.61
C ALA A 23 13.21 -8.13 1.28
N ALA A 24 14.44 -8.02 0.77
CA ALA A 24 14.87 -8.73 -0.44
C ALA A 24 15.72 -9.95 -0.05
N SER A 25 15.20 -11.14 -0.27
CA SER A 25 15.90 -12.39 0.07
C SER A 25 17.13 -12.66 -0.80
N ASN A 26 17.19 -12.05 -1.99
CA ASN A 26 18.35 -12.16 -2.87
C ASN A 26 19.61 -11.45 -2.35
N SER A 27 19.45 -10.49 -1.44
CA SER A 27 20.58 -9.79 -0.81
C SER A 27 21.13 -10.57 0.39
N TRP A 28 20.27 -11.36 1.05
CA TRP A 28 20.60 -12.11 2.24
C TRP A 28 19.56 -13.23 2.43
N PRO A 29 19.95 -14.51 2.62
CA PRO A 29 19.02 -15.64 2.64
C PRO A 29 17.88 -15.53 3.65
N ASP A 30 18.10 -14.82 4.76
CA ASP A 30 17.14 -14.57 5.83
C ASP A 30 16.75 -13.10 5.95
N GLY A 31 16.89 -12.32 4.91
CA GLY A 31 16.79 -10.87 4.77
C GLY A 31 15.67 -10.13 5.52
N GLY A 32 15.07 -10.74 6.55
CA GLY A 32 14.06 -10.15 7.42
C GLY A 32 12.63 -10.20 6.88
N ASN A 33 12.39 -10.88 5.77
CA ASN A 33 11.05 -11.06 5.20
C ASN A 33 10.25 -12.20 5.87
N GLN A 34 10.90 -13.06 6.63
CA GLN A 34 10.22 -14.04 7.44
C GLN A 34 9.54 -13.37 8.66
N PRO A 35 8.34 -13.82 9.01
CA PRO A 35 7.60 -14.98 8.52
C PRO A 35 6.60 -14.71 7.38
N PHE A 36 6.57 -13.50 6.84
CA PHE A 36 5.60 -13.10 5.82
C PHE A 36 5.86 -13.76 4.47
N HIS A 37 4.79 -14.12 3.76
CA HIS A 37 4.86 -14.66 2.42
C HIS A 37 5.36 -13.60 1.42
N GLY A 38 6.20 -14.02 0.46
CA GLY A 38 6.77 -13.14 -0.55
C GLY A 38 7.97 -12.32 -0.05
N GLU A 39 8.43 -11.46 -0.91
CA GLU A 39 9.60 -10.59 -0.70
C GLU A 39 9.48 -9.31 -1.53
N LYS A 40 10.44 -8.39 -1.44
CA LYS A 40 10.56 -7.23 -2.33
C LYS A 40 10.30 -7.60 -3.79
N GLY A 41 9.46 -6.83 -4.48
CA GLY A 41 9.15 -7.02 -5.89
C GLY A 41 8.21 -8.18 -6.21
N VAL A 42 7.71 -8.88 -5.19
CA VAL A 42 6.69 -9.94 -5.36
C VAL A 42 5.32 -9.34 -5.14
N GLY A 43 4.53 -9.29 -6.19
CA GLY A 43 3.25 -8.61 -6.20
C GLY A 43 2.22 -9.23 -5.26
N GLY A 44 1.60 -8.38 -4.46
CA GLY A 44 0.42 -8.72 -3.67
C GLY A 44 0.67 -9.38 -2.31
N TRP A 45 1.78 -10.05 -2.05
CA TRP A 45 2.06 -10.71 -0.79
C TRP A 45 2.57 -9.76 0.29
N GLU A 46 2.24 -10.03 1.57
CA GLU A 46 2.63 -9.17 2.71
C GLU A 46 4.14 -8.99 2.83
N GLY A 47 4.94 -10.02 2.50
CA GLY A 47 6.40 -9.94 2.55
C GLY A 47 7.02 -8.90 1.61
N GLY A 48 6.30 -8.51 0.55
CA GLY A 48 6.73 -7.44 -0.36
C GLY A 48 6.29 -6.04 0.08
N PHE A 49 5.19 -5.94 0.83
CA PHE A 49 4.52 -4.66 1.14
C PHE A 49 4.58 -4.27 2.61
N ARG A 50 4.55 -5.26 3.51
CA ARG A 50 4.54 -4.99 4.95
C ARG A 50 5.91 -4.58 5.44
N VAL A 51 5.98 -3.44 6.11
CA VAL A 51 7.22 -2.83 6.58
C VAL A 51 7.11 -2.40 8.05
N PRO A 52 8.24 -2.38 8.79
CA PRO A 52 8.26 -1.80 10.12
C PRO A 52 8.08 -0.28 10.04
N LEU A 53 7.43 0.29 11.04
CA LEU A 53 7.27 1.72 11.19
C LEU A 53 7.47 2.12 12.64
N VAL A 54 8.39 3.05 12.89
CA VAL A 54 8.62 3.66 14.20
C VAL A 54 8.53 5.16 14.05
N VAL A 55 7.74 5.81 14.93
CA VAL A 55 7.55 7.25 14.91
C VAL A 55 7.76 7.82 16.31
N LYS A 56 8.50 8.93 16.38
CA LYS A 56 8.71 9.68 17.61
C LYS A 56 8.32 11.14 17.37
N TRP A 57 7.43 11.66 18.22
CA TRP A 57 7.12 13.08 18.31
C TRP A 57 6.82 13.42 19.78
N PRO A 58 7.82 13.85 20.56
CA PRO A 58 7.69 14.09 22.00
C PRO A 58 6.58 15.10 22.32
N GLY A 59 5.78 14.81 23.33
CA GLY A 59 4.64 15.65 23.71
C GLY A 59 3.37 15.50 22.86
N HIS A 60 3.44 14.79 21.73
CA HIS A 60 2.32 14.58 20.82
C HIS A 60 1.97 13.10 20.65
N ILE A 61 2.94 12.26 20.34
CA ILE A 61 2.74 10.81 20.22
C ILE A 61 3.08 10.17 21.56
N PRO A 62 2.18 9.37 22.18
CA PRO A 62 2.46 8.69 23.44
C PRO A 62 3.66 7.76 23.33
N ALA A 63 4.60 7.87 24.28
CA ALA A 63 5.79 7.05 24.31
C ALA A 63 5.46 5.59 24.66
N ASN A 64 6.30 4.65 24.19
CA ASN A 64 6.20 3.21 24.50
C ASN A 64 4.84 2.58 24.09
N THR A 65 4.21 3.11 23.06
CA THR A 65 2.97 2.56 22.51
C THR A 65 3.26 1.72 21.27
N THR A 66 2.43 0.72 21.03
CA THR A 66 2.45 -0.11 19.84
C THR A 66 1.02 -0.29 19.36
N THR A 67 0.82 -0.24 18.05
CA THR A 67 -0.48 -0.47 17.44
C THR A 67 -0.37 -1.49 16.31
N GLY A 68 -1.41 -2.30 16.14
CA GLY A 68 -1.60 -3.17 14.98
C GLY A 68 -2.58 -2.59 13.96
N GLU A 69 -2.97 -1.34 14.12
CA GLU A 69 -3.89 -0.67 13.21
C GLU A 69 -3.25 -0.48 11.82
N PHE A 70 -4.08 -0.61 10.80
CA PHE A 70 -3.65 -0.55 9.42
C PHE A 70 -3.35 0.88 8.97
N MET A 71 -2.11 1.13 8.57
CA MET A 71 -1.64 2.38 8.00
C MET A 71 -0.72 2.08 6.80
N THR A 72 -0.74 2.93 5.78
CA THR A 72 0.10 2.81 4.59
C THR A 72 0.97 4.06 4.39
N MET A 73 1.97 3.97 3.52
CA MET A 73 2.83 5.12 3.20
C MET A 73 2.06 6.28 2.56
N GLU A 74 0.97 6.00 1.86
CA GLU A 74 0.09 7.01 1.25
C GLU A 74 -0.58 7.91 2.30
N ASP A 75 -0.75 7.42 3.52
CA ASP A 75 -1.43 8.11 4.62
C ASP A 75 -0.58 9.25 5.22
N TRP A 76 0.74 9.24 5.00
CA TRP A 76 1.60 10.23 5.61
C TRP A 76 1.32 11.66 5.11
N MET A 77 1.11 11.84 3.81
CA MET A 77 0.86 13.17 3.26
C MET A 77 -0.38 13.82 3.88
N PRO A 78 -1.59 13.23 3.86
CA PRO A 78 -2.75 13.84 4.49
C PRO A 78 -2.61 13.95 6.01
N THR A 79 -1.93 13.02 6.68
CA THR A 79 -1.71 13.08 8.13
C THR A 79 -0.83 14.28 8.52
N LEU A 80 0.33 14.43 7.89
CA LEU A 80 1.25 15.52 8.19
C LEU A 80 0.63 16.90 7.88
N LEU A 81 -0.11 17.01 6.78
CA LEU A 81 -0.79 18.25 6.42
C LEU A 81 -1.94 18.59 7.37
N SER A 82 -2.67 17.59 7.86
CA SER A 82 -3.66 17.78 8.91
C SER A 82 -3.02 18.37 10.18
N TRP A 83 -1.81 17.95 10.55
CA TRP A 83 -1.09 18.49 11.70
C TRP A 83 -0.62 19.94 11.49
N THR A 84 -0.46 20.40 10.25
CA THR A 84 -0.20 21.82 9.93
C THR A 84 -1.46 22.66 9.81
N GLY A 85 -2.65 22.07 10.02
CA GLY A 85 -3.95 22.74 9.98
C GLY A 85 -4.71 22.59 8.65
N ASP A 86 -4.11 22.02 7.59
CA ASP A 86 -4.80 21.75 6.32
C ASP A 86 -5.53 20.40 6.37
N LYS A 87 -6.77 20.43 6.82
CA LYS A 87 -7.62 19.23 6.95
C LYS A 87 -8.49 18.95 5.72
N THR A 88 -8.49 19.85 4.74
CA THR A 88 -9.37 19.79 3.55
C THR A 88 -8.59 19.52 2.26
N LEU A 89 -7.28 19.28 2.37
CA LEU A 89 -6.42 19.15 1.19
C LEU A 89 -6.93 18.12 0.19
N LYS A 90 -7.37 16.95 0.66
CA LYS A 90 -7.84 15.86 -0.20
C LYS A 90 -9.03 16.31 -1.06
N GLU A 91 -10.01 16.91 -0.45
CA GLU A 91 -11.23 17.42 -1.10
C GLU A 91 -10.93 18.61 -2.04
N ASP A 92 -10.01 19.47 -1.63
CA ASP A 92 -9.61 20.63 -2.43
C ASP A 92 -8.83 20.21 -3.67
N LEU A 93 -7.95 19.22 -3.55
CA LEU A 93 -7.17 18.70 -4.68
C LEU A 93 -8.06 18.02 -5.72
N VAL A 94 -9.09 17.30 -5.31
CA VAL A 94 -10.07 16.71 -6.24
C VAL A 94 -10.77 17.78 -7.06
N LYS A 95 -11.10 18.93 -6.45
CA LYS A 95 -11.73 20.09 -7.14
C LYS A 95 -10.72 20.91 -7.95
N GLY A 96 -9.47 20.85 -7.60
CA GLY A 96 -8.38 21.67 -8.13
C GLY A 96 -7.94 22.74 -7.13
N LYS A 97 -6.71 22.60 -6.59
CA LYS A 97 -6.10 23.53 -5.62
C LYS A 97 -4.92 24.24 -6.23
N ARG A 98 -4.88 25.58 -6.11
CA ARG A 98 -3.73 26.38 -6.56
C ARG A 98 -2.67 26.43 -5.46
N ILE A 99 -1.47 25.92 -5.75
CA ILE A 99 -0.35 25.88 -4.82
C ILE A 99 0.91 26.41 -5.57
N GLY A 100 1.60 27.38 -5.00
CA GLY A 100 2.83 27.92 -5.60
C GLY A 100 2.66 28.46 -7.03
N GLY A 101 1.47 28.98 -7.36
CA GLY A 101 1.17 29.50 -8.71
C GLY A 101 0.69 28.45 -9.73
N LYS A 102 0.76 27.16 -9.40
CA LYS A 102 0.28 26.07 -10.26
C LYS A 102 -1.05 25.50 -9.74
N ASN A 103 -1.90 25.03 -10.63
CA ASN A 103 -3.14 24.36 -10.28
C ASN A 103 -2.92 22.84 -10.27
N TYR A 104 -3.29 22.20 -9.17
CA TYR A 104 -3.19 20.75 -8.99
C TYR A 104 -4.59 20.15 -8.86
N LYS A 105 -4.92 19.24 -9.74
CA LYS A 105 -6.14 18.43 -9.67
C LYS A 105 -5.71 16.98 -9.59
N VAL A 106 -5.75 16.40 -8.39
CA VAL A 106 -5.27 15.04 -8.10
C VAL A 106 -6.16 14.35 -7.08
N HIS A 107 -6.20 13.04 -7.12
CA HIS A 107 -6.81 12.19 -6.11
C HIS A 107 -5.72 11.66 -5.18
N LEU A 108 -5.88 11.81 -3.87
CA LEU A 108 -5.01 11.21 -2.86
C LEU A 108 -5.69 9.96 -2.30
N ASP A 109 -5.01 8.81 -2.37
CA ASP A 109 -5.52 7.55 -1.83
C ASP A 109 -5.29 7.41 -0.31
N GLY A 110 -4.46 8.29 0.26
CA GLY A 110 -4.17 8.34 1.68
C GLY A 110 -5.30 8.88 2.56
N TYR A 111 -5.26 8.52 3.83
CA TYR A 111 -6.17 8.97 4.90
C TYR A 111 -5.38 9.68 6.00
N ASP A 112 -5.99 10.70 6.64
CA ASP A 112 -5.45 11.26 7.88
C ASP A 112 -5.57 10.25 9.02
N GLN A 113 -4.44 9.75 9.48
CA GLN A 113 -4.30 8.74 10.53
C GLN A 113 -3.90 9.34 11.89
N SER A 114 -4.18 10.61 12.11
CA SER A 114 -3.90 11.30 13.37
C SER A 114 -4.45 10.54 14.59
N ASP A 115 -5.62 9.91 14.46
CA ASP A 115 -6.22 9.15 15.57
C ASP A 115 -5.38 7.96 16.01
N ILE A 116 -4.78 7.22 15.07
CA ILE A 116 -3.87 6.11 15.40
C ILE A 116 -2.64 6.63 16.15
N LEU A 117 -2.03 7.68 15.62
CA LEU A 117 -0.70 8.14 16.06
C LEU A 117 -0.77 8.97 17.34
N LEU A 118 -1.75 9.86 17.46
CA LEU A 118 -1.85 10.79 18.58
C LEU A 118 -2.72 10.24 19.73
N ASN A 119 -3.78 9.49 19.40
CA ASN A 119 -4.82 9.13 20.34
C ASN A 119 -4.93 7.62 20.60
N GLN A 120 -4.05 6.80 19.99
CA GLN A 120 -4.14 5.33 20.02
C GLN A 120 -5.54 4.84 19.56
N GLY A 121 -6.12 5.55 18.62
CA GLY A 121 -7.45 5.27 18.05
C GLY A 121 -7.42 4.20 16.96
N LYS A 122 -8.45 4.21 16.14
CA LYS A 122 -8.64 3.25 15.04
C LYS A 122 -8.27 3.85 13.70
N THR A 123 -7.84 2.98 12.78
CA THR A 123 -7.59 3.38 11.40
C THR A 123 -8.86 3.90 10.72
N LYS A 124 -8.71 4.94 9.92
CA LYS A 124 -9.74 5.39 8.97
C LYS A 124 -9.69 4.61 7.66
N ARG A 125 -8.57 3.91 7.41
CA ARG A 125 -8.37 3.12 6.19
C ARG A 125 -9.14 1.80 6.28
N LYS A 126 -9.95 1.54 5.26
CA LYS A 126 -10.68 0.27 5.12
C LYS A 126 -10.12 -0.60 4.00
N ASP A 127 -9.45 0.01 3.03
CA ASP A 127 -9.00 -0.61 1.79
C ASP A 127 -7.53 -0.28 1.49
N PHE A 128 -6.90 -1.16 0.72
CA PHE A 128 -5.59 -0.96 0.13
C PHE A 128 -5.50 -1.79 -1.16
N TYR A 129 -4.90 -1.21 -2.19
CA TYR A 129 -4.78 -1.83 -3.50
C TYR A 129 -3.32 -2.16 -3.78
N TYR A 130 -3.05 -3.44 -4.03
CA TYR A 130 -1.69 -3.92 -4.27
C TYR A 130 -1.36 -3.77 -5.76
N PHE A 131 -0.40 -2.91 -6.04
CA PHE A 131 0.11 -2.69 -7.40
C PHE A 131 1.62 -2.94 -7.46
N THR A 132 2.07 -3.49 -8.59
CA THR A 132 3.45 -3.40 -9.02
C THR A 132 3.44 -2.69 -10.36
N GLU A 133 3.93 -1.46 -10.40
CA GLU A 133 3.79 -0.54 -11.52
C GLU A 133 2.32 -0.38 -11.95
N THR A 134 1.94 -0.91 -13.10
CA THR A 134 0.56 -0.86 -13.62
C THR A 134 -0.23 -2.14 -13.40
N THR A 135 0.40 -3.19 -12.86
CA THR A 135 -0.25 -4.47 -12.62
C THR A 135 -0.97 -4.45 -11.29
N PHE A 136 -2.28 -4.65 -11.32
CA PHE A 136 -3.12 -4.82 -10.15
C PHE A 136 -3.05 -6.28 -9.67
N HIS A 137 -2.55 -6.49 -8.45
CA HIS A 137 -2.40 -7.83 -7.87
C HIS A 137 -3.57 -8.23 -6.98
N GLY A 138 -4.15 -7.28 -6.28
CA GLY A 138 -5.18 -7.58 -5.32
C GLY A 138 -5.59 -6.39 -4.48
N MET A 139 -6.49 -6.64 -3.54
CA MET A 139 -6.90 -5.64 -2.57
C MET A 139 -6.99 -6.21 -1.16
N ARG A 140 -6.81 -5.35 -0.18
CA ARG A 140 -7.21 -5.58 1.19
C ARG A 140 -8.47 -4.77 1.50
N TYR A 141 -9.43 -5.39 2.17
CA TYR A 141 -10.63 -4.75 2.67
C TYR A 141 -10.87 -5.19 4.12
N GLY A 142 -10.58 -4.28 5.05
CA GLY A 142 -10.54 -4.60 6.48
C GLY A 142 -9.50 -5.69 6.79
N ASP A 143 -9.95 -6.81 7.34
CA ASP A 143 -9.11 -7.98 7.64
C ASP A 143 -8.97 -8.94 6.45
N TRP A 144 -9.72 -8.71 5.39
CA TRP A 144 -9.73 -9.59 4.21
C TRP A 144 -8.81 -9.08 3.11
N LYS A 145 -8.15 -10.01 2.45
CA LYS A 145 -7.31 -9.76 1.29
C LYS A 145 -7.71 -10.69 0.15
N LEU A 146 -7.82 -10.13 -1.03
CA LEU A 146 -8.07 -10.85 -2.27
C LEU A 146 -6.86 -10.68 -3.18
N LEU A 147 -6.30 -11.79 -3.66
CA LEU A 147 -5.23 -11.76 -4.66
C LEU A 147 -5.73 -12.35 -5.97
N PHE A 148 -5.59 -11.60 -7.04
CA PHE A 148 -6.00 -11.96 -8.41
C PHE A 148 -4.85 -12.47 -9.25
N THR A 149 -3.60 -12.30 -8.77
CA THR A 149 -2.40 -12.78 -9.44
C THR A 149 -1.54 -13.59 -8.47
N LYS A 150 -0.83 -14.58 -8.99
CA LYS A 150 0.18 -15.33 -8.28
C LYS A 150 1.55 -14.99 -8.84
N GLN A 151 2.52 -14.78 -7.94
CA GLN A 151 3.94 -14.58 -8.26
C GLN A 151 4.79 -15.20 -7.15
N ASP A 152 5.64 -16.17 -7.50
CA ASP A 152 6.40 -16.94 -6.50
C ASP A 152 7.74 -16.31 -6.14
N GLY A 153 8.29 -15.42 -6.95
CA GLY A 153 9.58 -14.76 -6.70
C GLY A 153 9.78 -13.51 -7.54
N TRP A 154 10.81 -12.73 -7.21
CA TRP A 154 11.00 -11.41 -7.84
C TRP A 154 11.51 -11.49 -9.28
N PHE A 155 12.74 -12.03 -9.50
CA PHE A 155 13.42 -11.86 -10.80
C PHE A 155 13.08 -12.88 -11.87
N ARG A 156 12.67 -14.08 -11.51
CA ARG A 156 12.52 -15.21 -12.47
C ARG A 156 11.15 -15.84 -12.45
N SER A 157 10.24 -15.28 -11.69
CA SER A 157 8.87 -15.76 -11.61
C SER A 157 7.99 -14.99 -12.57
N THR A 158 7.07 -15.68 -13.20
CA THR A 158 5.98 -15.08 -13.95
C THR A 158 4.90 -14.55 -13.00
N GLN A 159 4.19 -13.53 -13.45
CA GLN A 159 2.93 -13.11 -12.84
C GLN A 159 1.81 -13.82 -13.58
N GLU A 160 1.02 -14.62 -12.87
CA GLU A 160 -0.06 -15.39 -13.45
C GLU A 160 -1.41 -14.85 -12.93
N ALA A 161 -2.32 -14.55 -13.86
CA ALA A 161 -3.70 -14.22 -13.51
C ALA A 161 -4.43 -15.47 -13.03
N MET A 162 -5.13 -15.36 -11.92
CA MET A 162 -5.86 -16.47 -11.32
C MET A 162 -7.30 -16.51 -11.84
N THR A 163 -7.83 -17.71 -12.07
CA THR A 163 -9.24 -17.92 -12.45
C THR A 163 -10.18 -17.54 -11.30
N SER A 164 -9.79 -17.83 -10.06
CA SER A 164 -10.46 -17.41 -8.83
C SER A 164 -9.42 -16.78 -7.91
N PRO A 165 -9.70 -15.65 -7.27
CA PRO A 165 -8.73 -15.02 -6.40
C PRO A 165 -8.49 -15.83 -5.14
N TYR A 166 -7.29 -15.73 -4.57
CA TYR A 166 -7.09 -16.14 -3.18
C TYR A 166 -7.90 -15.23 -2.26
N ILE A 167 -8.61 -15.84 -1.32
CA ILE A 167 -9.30 -15.18 -0.21
C ILE A 167 -8.48 -15.45 1.04
N ILE A 168 -7.99 -14.40 1.67
CA ILE A 168 -7.12 -14.49 2.85
C ILE A 168 -7.71 -13.63 3.95
N ASN A 169 -7.73 -14.12 5.19
CA ASN A 169 -8.04 -13.30 6.34
C ASN A 169 -6.73 -13.02 7.10
N LEU A 170 -6.19 -11.82 6.96
CA LEU A 170 -4.89 -11.44 7.50
C LEU A 170 -4.83 -11.42 9.04
N LYS A 171 -5.98 -11.41 9.71
CA LYS A 171 -6.03 -11.53 11.17
C LYS A 171 -5.91 -12.98 11.63
N MET A 172 -6.45 -13.91 10.85
CA MET A 172 -6.38 -15.36 11.12
C MET A 172 -5.10 -15.98 10.58
N ASP A 173 -4.66 -15.51 9.41
CA ASP A 173 -3.45 -15.97 8.70
C ASP A 173 -2.59 -14.77 8.27
N PRO A 174 -1.88 -14.14 9.23
CA PRO A 174 -1.07 -12.96 8.95
C PRO A 174 0.15 -13.25 8.06
N PHE A 175 0.48 -14.51 7.87
CA PHE A 175 1.63 -14.97 7.09
C PHE A 175 1.23 -15.55 5.73
N GLU A 176 -0.06 -15.56 5.41
CA GLU A 176 -0.61 -15.98 4.11
C GLU A 176 -0.24 -17.42 3.70
N ARG A 177 -0.16 -18.32 4.69
CA ARG A 177 0.29 -19.71 4.48
C ARG A 177 -0.85 -20.69 4.25
N PHE A 178 -2.08 -20.31 4.62
CA PHE A 178 -3.22 -21.20 4.51
C PHE A 178 -3.61 -21.48 3.05
N THR A 179 -3.24 -20.61 2.12
CA THR A 179 -3.47 -20.80 0.67
C THR A 179 -2.86 -22.09 0.12
N GLU A 180 -1.84 -22.64 0.80
CA GLU A 180 -1.18 -23.90 0.44
C GLU A 180 -1.73 -25.11 1.20
N ALA A 181 -2.67 -24.91 2.12
CA ALA A 181 -3.21 -25.97 2.96
C ALA A 181 -4.27 -26.79 2.23
N ARG A 182 -4.31 -28.10 2.51
CA ARG A 182 -5.25 -29.04 1.87
C ARG A 182 -6.72 -28.64 1.96
N GLY A 183 -7.14 -27.95 3.00
CA GLY A 183 -8.52 -27.52 3.21
C GLY A 183 -8.84 -26.12 2.70
N TYR A 184 -7.92 -25.49 1.98
CA TYR A 184 -8.06 -24.10 1.57
C TYR A 184 -9.24 -23.87 0.63
N ASP A 185 -9.40 -24.69 -0.40
CA ASP A 185 -10.43 -24.49 -1.42
C ASP A 185 -11.85 -24.51 -0.82
N GLU A 186 -12.17 -25.51 0.01
CA GLU A 186 -13.44 -25.58 0.72
C GLU A 186 -13.64 -24.39 1.67
N TRP A 187 -12.59 -23.98 2.37
CA TRP A 187 -12.62 -22.82 3.25
C TRP A 187 -12.87 -21.51 2.49
N ALA A 188 -12.23 -21.33 1.34
CA ALA A 188 -12.37 -20.14 0.49
C ALA A 188 -13.77 -20.09 -0.16
N GLU A 189 -14.28 -21.22 -0.67
CA GLU A 189 -15.62 -21.32 -1.24
C GLU A 189 -16.71 -20.88 -0.25
N ASN A 190 -16.62 -21.32 1.00
CA ASN A 190 -17.52 -20.91 2.07
C ASN A 190 -17.40 -19.41 2.46
N ARG A 191 -16.43 -18.68 1.90
CA ARG A 191 -16.20 -17.25 2.14
C ARG A 191 -16.27 -16.40 0.88
N SER A 192 -16.74 -17.00 -0.21
CA SER A 192 -16.90 -16.31 -1.50
C SER A 192 -17.83 -15.10 -1.46
N TRP A 193 -18.65 -14.97 -0.41
CA TRP A 193 -19.49 -13.79 -0.17
C TRP A 193 -18.69 -12.48 -0.14
N ILE A 194 -17.39 -12.52 0.23
CA ILE A 194 -16.53 -11.32 0.28
C ILE A 194 -16.25 -10.74 -1.12
N LEU A 195 -16.39 -11.55 -2.17
CA LEU A 195 -16.13 -11.11 -3.55
C LEU A 195 -17.10 -10.03 -4.01
N GLY A 196 -18.35 -10.06 -3.53
CA GLY A 196 -19.34 -9.02 -3.83
C GLY A 196 -18.91 -7.64 -3.32
N PRO A 197 -18.80 -7.43 -2.00
CA PRO A 197 -18.37 -6.15 -1.42
C PRO A 197 -16.99 -5.69 -1.93
N ALA A 198 -16.05 -6.61 -2.12
CA ALA A 198 -14.73 -6.27 -2.66
C ALA A 198 -14.81 -5.82 -4.11
N GLY A 199 -15.63 -6.47 -4.93
CA GLY A 199 -15.86 -6.08 -6.33
C GLY A 199 -16.48 -4.69 -6.45
N GLU A 200 -17.44 -4.34 -5.58
CA GLU A 200 -18.00 -2.99 -5.51
C GLU A 200 -16.92 -1.96 -5.17
N GLN A 201 -16.09 -2.25 -4.16
CA GLN A 201 -15.02 -1.34 -3.75
C GLN A 201 -13.96 -1.16 -4.84
N ILE A 202 -13.55 -2.24 -5.53
CA ILE A 202 -12.66 -2.16 -6.69
C ILE A 202 -13.30 -1.33 -7.80
N GLY A 203 -14.59 -1.51 -8.05
CA GLY A 203 -15.32 -0.75 -9.05
C GLY A 203 -15.31 0.75 -8.77
N GLU A 204 -15.52 1.17 -7.52
CA GLU A 204 -15.44 2.58 -7.11
C GLU A 204 -14.01 3.13 -7.26
N PHE A 205 -13.01 2.36 -6.88
CA PHE A 205 -11.61 2.74 -7.06
C PHE A 205 -11.26 2.95 -8.53
N VAL A 206 -11.60 2.00 -9.41
CA VAL A 206 -11.31 2.08 -10.84
C VAL A 206 -12.02 3.28 -11.51
N LYS A 207 -13.21 3.65 -11.04
CA LYS A 207 -13.90 4.86 -11.53
C LYS A 207 -13.07 6.13 -11.35
N THR A 208 -12.24 6.19 -10.31
CA THR A 208 -11.38 7.36 -10.08
C THR A 208 -10.37 7.57 -11.21
N PHE A 209 -9.92 6.50 -11.88
CA PHE A 209 -8.96 6.59 -12.98
C PHE A 209 -9.49 7.31 -14.22
N LYS A 210 -10.81 7.41 -14.37
CA LYS A 210 -11.43 8.18 -15.43
C LYS A 210 -11.13 9.68 -15.31
N ASP A 211 -11.16 10.19 -14.07
CA ASP A 211 -10.96 11.62 -13.79
C ASP A 211 -9.51 11.91 -13.36
N PHE A 212 -8.83 10.90 -12.83
CA PHE A 212 -7.45 10.95 -12.30
C PHE A 212 -6.62 9.79 -12.86
N PRO A 213 -6.27 9.81 -14.14
CA PRO A 213 -5.46 8.75 -14.74
C PRO A 213 -4.07 8.69 -14.11
N PRO A 214 -3.36 7.54 -14.18
CA PRO A 214 -2.01 7.40 -13.67
C PRO A 214 -1.09 8.51 -14.21
N SER A 215 -0.40 9.19 -13.30
CA SER A 215 0.51 10.29 -13.65
C SER A 215 1.91 9.83 -14.04
N GLN A 216 2.24 8.59 -13.74
CA GLN A 216 3.54 7.98 -14.04
C GLN A 216 3.37 6.84 -15.04
N LYS A 217 4.35 6.70 -15.93
CA LYS A 217 4.47 5.55 -16.80
C LYS A 217 5.27 4.46 -16.08
N SER A 218 4.97 3.19 -16.38
CA SER A 218 5.79 2.06 -15.94
C SER A 218 7.24 2.26 -16.37
N MET A 219 8.18 1.95 -15.49
CA MET A 219 9.62 2.01 -15.78
C MET A 219 10.16 0.66 -16.27
N SER A 220 9.41 -0.42 -16.13
CA SER A 220 9.83 -1.74 -16.60
C SER A 220 9.79 -1.81 -18.10
N VAL A 221 10.86 -2.36 -18.69
CA VAL A 221 10.90 -2.70 -20.11
C VAL A 221 10.16 -4.04 -20.29
N GLN A 222 8.86 -3.95 -20.53
CA GLN A 222 8.07 -5.12 -20.94
C GLN A 222 8.07 -5.23 -22.47
N VAL A 223 8.25 -6.44 -22.98
CA VAL A 223 8.34 -6.69 -24.43
C VAL A 223 7.09 -6.18 -25.16
N ASP A 224 5.91 -6.32 -24.55
CA ASP A 224 4.64 -5.85 -25.09
C ASP A 224 4.57 -4.32 -25.20
N GLN A 225 5.21 -3.59 -24.27
CA GLN A 225 5.31 -2.13 -24.32
C GLN A 225 6.27 -1.67 -25.43
N VAL A 226 7.37 -2.41 -25.64
CA VAL A 226 8.30 -2.14 -26.74
C VAL A 226 7.61 -2.39 -28.08
N ALA A 227 6.85 -3.47 -28.21
CA ALA A 227 6.08 -3.77 -29.41
C ALA A 227 5.05 -2.67 -29.71
N SER A 228 4.29 -2.22 -28.71
CA SER A 228 3.32 -1.12 -28.88
C SER A 228 3.96 0.23 -29.21
N MET A 229 5.18 0.49 -28.76
CA MET A 229 5.94 1.69 -29.14
C MET A 229 6.42 1.66 -30.58
N ILE A 230 6.75 0.49 -31.10
CA ILE A 230 7.15 0.29 -32.49
C ILE A 230 5.94 0.44 -33.44
N GLU A 231 4.80 -0.15 -33.07
CA GLU A 231 3.57 -0.07 -33.87
C GLU A 231 2.96 1.34 -33.93
N ASN A 232 3.19 2.18 -32.91
CA ASN A 232 2.66 3.55 -32.85
C ASN A 232 3.65 4.62 -33.36
N GLN A 233 4.78 4.27 -33.97
CA GLN A 233 5.62 5.24 -34.63
C GLN A 233 4.93 5.67 -35.97
N PRO A 234 4.71 6.97 -36.20
CA PRO A 234 4.19 7.42 -37.51
C PRO A 234 5.16 6.97 -38.59
N ALA A 235 4.63 6.33 -39.63
CA ALA A 235 5.39 5.99 -40.80
C ALA A 235 6.01 7.28 -41.35
N GLY A 236 7.35 7.35 -41.34
CA GLY A 236 8.12 8.50 -41.82
C GLY A 236 8.04 8.69 -43.32
#